data_16928e5ab8edc6055480c36ccb848250
#
_entry.id   16928e5ab8edc6055480c36ccb848250
#
_cell.length_a   1.000
_cell.length_b   1.000
_cell.length_c   1.000
_cell.angle_alpha   90.00
_cell.angle_beta   90.00
_cell.angle_gamma   90.00
#
_symmetry.space_group_name_H-M   'P 1'
#
loop_
_entity.id
_entity.type
_entity.pdbx_description
1 polymer ?
#
loop_
_entity_poly.entity_id
_entity_poly.type
_entity_poly.pdbx_seq_one_letter_code
_entity_poly.pdbx_strand_id
1 'polypeptide(L)'
;MLKKGLALTPVKFGISFTSSFLNQAGALLHVYTDGSIHLNHGGTEMGQGLNTKVAQVVAEVFQVDIARIQISPANTGKVPNTSPTAASSGADLNGKAAKEAAQTIKQRLVEFAARHWQVGEEDVQFRNGQVRIRDRYLSFEELIQAAYVGQVSLSSTGFYRTPKIYYDRAQARGRPFYYYAFGMACAEVLVDTLTGEYRLLRADILHDVGASLNPAIDIGQVEGGFVQGMGWLTSEELVWDDQGRLLTTGPASYKIPTVADVPADLRVKLVENRRNPEDTVFHSKAVGEPPFMLGIAVWCAIKDAVASLADYRLQPAIDAPATPERVFWGVEQMKKLHQDVGRVQPAGQGQGATPNGGLHPPYESGSHA
;
A
#
# COMPACT_ATOMS: atom_id res chain seq x y z
N MET A 1 -36.10 7.83 -6.26
CA MET A 1 -35.51 9.17 -5.92
C MET A 1 -34.00 9.02 -5.76
N LEU A 2 -33.22 9.90 -6.36
CA LEU A 2 -31.77 9.86 -6.27
C LEU A 2 -31.28 10.66 -5.05
N LYS A 3 -30.32 10.10 -4.32
CA LYS A 3 -29.66 10.73 -3.15
C LYS A 3 -28.16 10.72 -3.34
N LYS A 4 -27.55 11.86 -3.10
CA LYS A 4 -26.09 11.97 -3.06
C LYS A 4 -25.58 11.75 -1.64
N GLY A 5 -24.39 11.14 -1.52
CA GLY A 5 -23.67 11.02 -0.27
C GLY A 5 -22.19 11.38 -0.47
N LEU A 6 -21.60 11.91 0.58
CA LEU A 6 -20.22 12.32 0.61
C LEU A 6 -19.55 11.83 1.90
N ALA A 7 -18.35 11.25 1.79
CA ALA A 7 -17.59 10.85 2.97
C ALA A 7 -16.10 11.07 2.78
N LEU A 8 -15.44 11.41 3.89
CA LEU A 8 -14.00 11.59 4.00
C LEU A 8 -13.46 10.60 5.02
N THR A 9 -12.52 9.75 4.62
CA THR A 9 -11.89 8.77 5.52
C THR A 9 -10.37 8.80 5.44
N PRO A 10 -9.67 8.80 6.60
CA PRO A 10 -8.22 8.71 6.63
C PRO A 10 -7.74 7.26 6.66
N VAL A 11 -6.46 7.06 6.31
CA VAL A 11 -5.72 5.84 6.61
C VAL A 11 -4.45 6.15 7.40
N LYS A 12 -4.17 5.29 8.39
CA LYS A 12 -2.89 5.15 9.06
C LYS A 12 -2.56 3.66 9.08
N PHE A 13 -1.60 3.25 8.25
CA PHE A 13 -1.27 1.84 8.07
C PHE A 13 0.18 1.57 8.51
N GLY A 14 0.36 0.60 9.41
CA GLY A 14 1.68 0.21 9.91
C GLY A 14 2.40 -0.73 8.96
N ILE A 15 3.67 -0.46 8.68
CA ILE A 15 4.48 -1.22 7.74
C ILE A 15 5.53 -2.04 8.50
N SER A 16 5.39 -3.34 8.45
CA SER A 16 6.25 -4.47 8.84
C SER A 16 5.36 -5.65 9.24
N PHE A 17 5.91 -6.84 9.22
CA PHE A 17 5.27 -8.00 9.85
C PHE A 17 5.37 -7.89 11.38
N THR A 18 4.30 -8.20 12.10
CA THR A 18 4.32 -8.35 13.56
C THR A 18 5.13 -9.57 14.01
N SER A 19 5.27 -10.58 13.14
CA SER A 19 6.26 -11.65 13.28
C SER A 19 7.62 -11.11 12.83
N SER A 20 8.37 -10.54 13.77
CA SER A 20 9.56 -9.71 13.49
C SER A 20 10.63 -10.42 12.66
N PHE A 21 10.78 -11.75 12.78
CA PHE A 21 11.75 -12.54 12.00
C PHE A 21 11.48 -12.52 10.49
N LEU A 22 10.26 -12.23 10.05
CA LEU A 22 9.91 -12.12 8.64
C LEU A 22 10.39 -10.81 7.98
N ASN A 23 10.83 -9.82 8.78
CA ASN A 23 11.26 -8.52 8.24
C ASN A 23 12.73 -8.54 7.81
N GLN A 24 13.07 -9.41 6.86
CA GLN A 24 14.40 -9.57 6.30
C GLN A 24 14.34 -9.96 4.83
N ALA A 25 15.38 -9.67 4.08
CA ALA A 25 15.55 -10.12 2.70
C ALA A 25 17.03 -10.25 2.33
N GLY A 26 17.30 -11.13 1.37
CA GLY A 26 18.57 -11.23 0.69
C GLY A 26 18.49 -10.78 -0.76
N ALA A 27 19.63 -10.44 -1.34
CA ALA A 27 19.81 -10.21 -2.77
C ALA A 27 21.15 -10.76 -3.24
N LEU A 28 21.24 -11.07 -4.54
CA LEU A 28 22.46 -11.48 -5.21
C LEU A 28 22.62 -10.63 -6.47
N LEU A 29 23.79 -10.02 -6.62
CA LEU A 29 24.11 -9.14 -7.74
C LEU A 29 25.38 -9.58 -8.42
N HIS A 30 25.34 -9.62 -9.76
CA HIS A 30 26.51 -9.85 -10.62
C HIS A 30 26.61 -8.73 -11.65
N VAL A 31 27.80 -8.19 -11.84
CA VAL A 31 28.13 -7.26 -12.92
C VAL A 31 29.02 -8.01 -13.91
N TYR A 32 28.58 -8.08 -15.18
CA TYR A 32 29.32 -8.74 -16.24
C TYR A 32 30.26 -7.76 -16.96
N THR A 33 31.22 -8.30 -17.69
CA THR A 33 32.29 -7.52 -18.34
C THR A 33 31.80 -6.54 -19.42
N ASP A 34 30.59 -6.75 -19.94
CA ASP A 34 29.91 -5.83 -20.84
C ASP A 34 29.14 -4.70 -20.13
N GLY A 35 29.24 -4.63 -18.81
CA GLY A 35 28.51 -3.66 -17.96
C GLY A 35 27.04 -4.02 -17.72
N SER A 36 26.55 -5.17 -18.19
CA SER A 36 25.22 -5.65 -17.82
C SER A 36 25.21 -6.14 -16.37
N ILE A 37 24.06 -6.04 -15.73
CA ILE A 37 23.90 -6.34 -14.31
C ILE A 37 22.77 -7.36 -14.14
N HIS A 38 23.07 -8.47 -13.51
CA HIS A 38 22.08 -9.49 -13.16
C HIS A 38 21.74 -9.42 -11.69
N LEU A 39 20.46 -9.20 -11.40
CA LEU A 39 19.92 -9.06 -10.05
C LEU A 39 18.98 -10.23 -9.73
N ASN A 40 19.19 -10.86 -8.58
CA ASN A 40 18.25 -11.78 -7.97
C ASN A 40 17.83 -11.25 -6.61
N HIS A 41 16.54 -11.24 -6.35
CA HIS A 41 15.97 -10.99 -5.03
C HIS A 41 14.77 -11.91 -4.81
N GLY A 42 14.34 -12.04 -3.56
CA GLY A 42 13.28 -12.99 -3.21
C GLY A 42 11.86 -12.46 -3.34
N GLY A 43 11.70 -11.18 -3.69
CA GLY A 43 10.38 -10.57 -3.86
C GLY A 43 9.66 -11.12 -5.10
N THR A 44 8.36 -11.40 -4.94
CA THR A 44 7.49 -11.87 -6.03
C THR A 44 6.86 -10.68 -6.74
N GLU A 45 7.00 -10.62 -8.06
CA GLU A 45 6.26 -9.68 -8.91
C GLU A 45 4.84 -10.21 -9.13
N MET A 46 3.85 -9.42 -8.78
CA MET A 46 2.40 -9.72 -8.90
C MET A 46 1.67 -8.65 -9.71
N GLY A 47 2.42 -7.80 -10.44
CA GLY A 47 1.88 -6.64 -11.16
C GLY A 47 2.00 -5.32 -10.39
N GLN A 48 2.59 -5.33 -9.19
CA GLN A 48 2.77 -4.14 -8.35
C GLN A 48 4.03 -3.32 -8.70
N GLY A 49 4.83 -3.74 -9.68
CA GLY A 49 6.03 -3.03 -10.12
C GLY A 49 7.23 -3.17 -9.19
N LEU A 50 7.27 -4.23 -8.37
CA LEU A 50 8.37 -4.48 -7.42
C LEU A 50 9.71 -4.62 -8.14
N ASN A 51 9.77 -5.42 -9.21
CA ASN A 51 11.00 -5.64 -9.98
C ASN A 51 11.55 -4.33 -10.55
N THR A 52 10.69 -3.50 -11.11
CA THR A 52 11.08 -2.18 -11.63
C THR A 52 11.66 -1.30 -10.52
N LYS A 53 11.01 -1.22 -9.36
CA LYS A 53 11.50 -0.41 -8.23
C LYS A 53 12.85 -0.91 -7.72
N VAL A 54 13.05 -2.23 -7.59
CA VAL A 54 14.32 -2.78 -7.11
C VAL A 54 15.44 -2.59 -8.15
N ALA A 55 15.13 -2.73 -9.45
CA ALA A 55 16.08 -2.40 -10.53
C ALA A 55 16.49 -0.91 -10.48
N GLN A 56 15.53 0.01 -10.30
CA GLN A 56 15.82 1.44 -10.15
C GLN A 56 16.76 1.73 -8.97
N VAL A 57 16.61 1.00 -7.85
CA VAL A 57 17.52 1.14 -6.70
C VAL A 57 18.96 0.77 -7.08
N VAL A 58 19.16 -0.30 -7.82
CA VAL A 58 20.51 -0.72 -8.29
C VAL A 58 21.06 0.25 -9.31
N ALA A 59 20.21 0.69 -10.26
CA ALA A 59 20.56 1.68 -11.26
C ALA A 59 21.06 2.99 -10.62
N GLU A 60 20.36 3.46 -9.60
CA GLU A 60 20.73 4.66 -8.85
C GLU A 60 22.07 4.50 -8.11
N VAL A 61 22.37 3.34 -7.54
CA VAL A 61 23.66 3.09 -6.88
C VAL A 61 24.82 3.21 -7.88
N PHE A 62 24.69 2.60 -9.05
CA PHE A 62 25.76 2.62 -10.07
C PHE A 62 25.65 3.83 -11.01
N GLN A 63 24.57 4.59 -10.95
CA GLN A 63 24.28 5.71 -11.87
C GLN A 63 24.26 5.28 -13.33
N VAL A 64 23.63 4.14 -13.60
CA VAL A 64 23.49 3.55 -14.96
C VAL A 64 22.03 3.53 -15.39
N ASP A 65 21.79 3.31 -16.68
CA ASP A 65 20.44 3.11 -17.20
C ASP A 65 19.84 1.81 -16.64
N ILE A 66 18.57 1.83 -16.26
CA ILE A 66 17.82 0.67 -15.75
C ILE A 66 17.79 -0.48 -16.78
N ALA A 67 17.86 -0.19 -18.08
CA ALA A 67 17.91 -1.18 -19.14
C ALA A 67 19.11 -2.14 -19.06
N ARG A 68 20.16 -1.77 -18.31
CA ARG A 68 21.30 -2.66 -18.04
C ARG A 68 21.02 -3.73 -17.01
N ILE A 69 19.91 -3.63 -16.27
CA ILE A 69 19.61 -4.50 -15.15
C ILE A 69 18.58 -5.54 -15.56
N GLN A 70 18.96 -6.79 -15.47
CA GLN A 70 18.09 -7.94 -15.69
C GLN A 70 17.78 -8.62 -14.36
N ILE A 71 16.50 -8.86 -14.11
CA ILE A 71 16.02 -9.56 -12.92
C ILE A 71 15.54 -10.96 -13.31
N SER A 72 16.04 -11.97 -12.63
CA SER A 72 15.49 -13.32 -12.74
C SER A 72 14.23 -13.48 -11.90
N PRO A 73 13.25 -14.24 -12.35
CA PRO A 73 12.12 -14.64 -11.52
C PRO A 73 12.58 -15.30 -10.21
N ALA A 74 11.86 -15.01 -9.13
CA ALA A 74 12.13 -15.61 -7.83
C ALA A 74 11.91 -17.14 -7.89
N ASN A 75 12.87 -17.91 -7.33
CA ASN A 75 12.75 -19.33 -7.13
C ASN A 75 13.59 -19.79 -5.92
N THR A 76 13.36 -21.00 -5.45
CA THR A 76 14.00 -21.56 -4.23
C THR A 76 15.49 -21.85 -4.37
N GLY A 77 16.05 -21.79 -5.57
CA GLY A 77 17.46 -22.12 -5.83
C GLY A 77 18.42 -20.94 -5.74
N LYS A 78 17.97 -19.72 -5.40
CA LYS A 78 18.78 -18.51 -5.59
C LYS A 78 19.10 -17.74 -4.32
N VAL A 79 18.10 -17.12 -3.68
CA VAL A 79 18.32 -16.14 -2.61
C VAL A 79 17.82 -16.66 -1.28
N PRO A 80 18.69 -16.78 -0.27
CA PRO A 80 18.28 -17.17 1.08
C PRO A 80 17.61 -15.99 1.81
N ASN A 81 17.01 -16.29 2.97
CA ASN A 81 16.37 -15.30 3.84
C ASN A 81 15.22 -14.52 3.19
N THR A 82 14.54 -15.14 2.25
CA THR A 82 13.38 -14.55 1.58
C THR A 82 12.14 -14.66 2.45
N SER A 83 11.51 -13.53 2.72
CA SER A 83 10.21 -13.45 3.38
C SER A 83 9.07 -13.50 2.36
N PRO A 84 7.84 -13.87 2.78
CA PRO A 84 6.67 -13.71 1.93
C PRO A 84 6.56 -12.28 1.40
N THR A 85 6.14 -12.12 0.15
CA THR A 85 5.89 -10.78 -0.43
C THR A 85 4.53 -10.29 0.05
N ALA A 86 4.49 -9.77 1.26
CA ALA A 86 3.32 -9.29 1.97
C ALA A 86 3.69 -8.14 2.94
N ALA A 87 2.73 -7.67 3.76
CA ALA A 87 2.90 -6.54 4.67
C ALA A 87 3.40 -5.26 3.98
N SER A 88 3.20 -5.14 2.69
CA SER A 88 3.62 -4.02 1.82
C SER A 88 5.12 -3.69 1.88
N SER A 89 5.94 -4.59 2.42
CA SER A 89 7.36 -4.35 2.70
C SER A 89 8.31 -4.78 1.56
N GLY A 90 7.76 -5.26 0.43
CA GLY A 90 8.57 -5.83 -0.65
C GLY A 90 9.65 -4.90 -1.20
N ALA A 91 9.31 -3.65 -1.50
CA ALA A 91 10.27 -2.65 -2.00
C ALA A 91 11.30 -2.26 -0.93
N ASP A 92 10.88 -2.14 0.35
CA ASP A 92 11.77 -1.82 1.45
C ASP A 92 12.82 -2.92 1.66
N LEU A 93 12.36 -4.16 1.83
CA LEU A 93 13.24 -5.29 2.16
C LEU A 93 14.17 -5.64 0.99
N ASN A 94 13.59 -5.89 -0.19
CA ASN A 94 14.37 -6.31 -1.35
C ASN A 94 15.19 -5.16 -1.93
N GLY A 95 14.67 -3.93 -1.91
CA GLY A 95 15.41 -2.74 -2.33
C GLY A 95 16.63 -2.45 -1.46
N LYS A 96 16.50 -2.55 -0.12
CA LYS A 96 17.64 -2.39 0.79
C LYS A 96 18.68 -3.50 0.62
N ALA A 97 18.25 -4.76 0.48
CA ALA A 97 19.18 -5.87 0.26
C ALA A 97 19.93 -5.72 -1.08
N ALA A 98 19.24 -5.35 -2.16
CA ALA A 98 19.86 -5.07 -3.46
C ALA A 98 20.82 -3.88 -3.41
N LYS A 99 20.45 -2.82 -2.68
CA LYS A 99 21.31 -1.64 -2.45
C LYS A 99 22.59 -2.02 -1.78
N GLU A 100 22.54 -2.84 -0.74
CA GLU A 100 23.71 -3.33 0.01
C GLU A 100 24.69 -4.10 -0.90
N ALA A 101 24.14 -5.05 -1.71
CA ALA A 101 24.94 -5.78 -2.69
C ALA A 101 25.61 -4.85 -3.71
N ALA A 102 24.86 -3.88 -4.23
CA ALA A 102 25.34 -2.91 -5.20
C ALA A 102 26.42 -1.97 -4.60
N GLN A 103 26.22 -1.50 -3.39
CA GLN A 103 27.16 -0.65 -2.68
C GLN A 103 28.49 -1.38 -2.40
N THR A 104 28.43 -2.66 -2.03
CA THR A 104 29.62 -3.49 -1.84
C THR A 104 30.45 -3.60 -3.13
N ILE A 105 29.81 -3.83 -4.25
CA ILE A 105 30.52 -3.90 -5.55
C ILE A 105 31.05 -2.51 -5.92
N LYS A 106 30.23 -1.47 -5.79
CA LYS A 106 30.64 -0.09 -6.09
C LYS A 106 31.86 0.34 -5.28
N GLN A 107 31.91 0.01 -3.99
CA GLN A 107 33.04 0.33 -3.13
C GLN A 107 34.32 -0.35 -3.63
N ARG A 108 34.27 -1.63 -4.02
CA ARG A 108 35.42 -2.33 -4.61
C ARG A 108 35.89 -1.67 -5.91
N LEU A 109 34.96 -1.20 -6.73
CA LEU A 109 35.27 -0.47 -7.97
C LEU A 109 35.93 0.88 -7.68
N VAL A 110 35.48 1.60 -6.66
CA VAL A 110 36.09 2.87 -6.21
C VAL A 110 37.49 2.62 -5.70
N GLU A 111 37.70 1.65 -4.84
CA GLU A 111 39.02 1.28 -4.28
C GLU A 111 39.99 0.81 -5.38
N PHE A 112 39.49 0.03 -6.36
CA PHE A 112 40.28 -0.38 -7.51
C PHE A 112 40.69 0.83 -8.36
N ALA A 113 39.73 1.70 -8.72
CA ALA A 113 39.99 2.87 -9.54
C ALA A 113 40.99 3.81 -8.85
N ALA A 114 40.83 4.05 -7.57
CA ALA A 114 41.74 4.90 -6.80
C ALA A 114 43.17 4.38 -6.83
N ARG A 115 43.38 3.08 -6.63
CA ARG A 115 44.71 2.43 -6.69
C ARG A 115 45.28 2.40 -8.10
N HIS A 116 44.45 2.02 -9.10
CA HIS A 116 44.91 1.82 -10.49
C HIS A 116 45.34 3.14 -11.16
N TRP A 117 44.62 4.24 -10.88
CA TRP A 117 44.94 5.56 -11.44
C TRP A 117 45.65 6.49 -10.44
N GLN A 118 46.03 5.99 -9.25
CA GLN A 118 46.77 6.74 -8.22
C GLN A 118 46.08 8.06 -7.83
N VAL A 119 44.80 7.99 -7.53
CA VAL A 119 43.95 9.11 -7.09
C VAL A 119 43.29 8.80 -5.74
N GLY A 120 42.68 9.79 -5.10
CA GLY A 120 41.84 9.55 -3.93
C GLY A 120 40.51 8.89 -4.28
N GLU A 121 39.89 8.17 -3.34
CA GLU A 121 38.55 7.58 -3.56
C GLU A 121 37.49 8.66 -3.82
N GLU A 122 37.64 9.84 -3.24
CA GLU A 122 36.79 11.01 -3.44
C GLU A 122 36.83 11.56 -4.89
N ASP A 123 37.90 11.27 -5.63
CA ASP A 123 38.03 11.63 -7.04
C ASP A 123 37.26 10.69 -7.98
N VAL A 124 36.72 9.55 -7.46
CA VAL A 124 35.98 8.56 -8.25
C VAL A 124 34.49 8.79 -8.11
N GLN A 125 33.85 9.28 -9.15
CA GLN A 125 32.44 9.65 -9.14
C GLN A 125 31.66 8.97 -10.26
N PHE A 126 30.59 8.27 -9.89
CA PHE A 126 29.65 7.64 -10.84
C PHE A 126 28.54 8.65 -11.17
N ARG A 127 28.31 8.89 -12.45
CA ARG A 127 27.28 9.81 -12.91
C ARG A 127 26.83 9.50 -14.35
N ASN A 128 25.53 9.28 -14.56
CA ASN A 128 24.90 9.13 -15.88
C ASN A 128 25.61 8.11 -16.80
N GLY A 129 25.88 6.91 -16.30
CA GLY A 129 26.53 5.84 -17.06
C GLY A 129 28.03 6.00 -17.26
N GLN A 130 28.61 7.06 -16.71
CA GLN A 130 30.05 7.35 -16.76
C GLN A 130 30.65 7.32 -15.35
N VAL A 131 31.96 7.07 -15.33
CA VAL A 131 32.76 7.18 -14.10
C VAL A 131 33.85 8.22 -14.33
N ARG A 132 33.76 9.30 -13.58
CA ARG A 132 34.80 10.32 -13.54
C ARG A 132 35.87 9.90 -12.54
N ILE A 133 37.13 9.93 -12.96
CA ILE A 133 38.30 9.65 -12.12
C ILE A 133 39.22 10.87 -12.25
N ARG A 134 39.11 11.81 -11.33
CA ARG A 134 39.75 13.14 -11.37
C ARG A 134 39.42 13.87 -12.67
N ASP A 135 40.32 13.86 -13.64
CA ASP A 135 40.19 14.54 -14.94
C ASP A 135 39.85 13.58 -16.10
N ARG A 136 39.73 12.28 -15.80
CA ARG A 136 39.37 11.25 -16.79
C ARG A 136 37.89 10.91 -16.72
N TYR A 137 37.35 10.52 -17.85
CA TYR A 137 36.01 9.97 -17.96
C TYR A 137 36.08 8.61 -18.61
N LEU A 138 35.52 7.59 -17.99
CA LEU A 138 35.33 6.25 -18.49
C LEU A 138 33.85 5.96 -18.61
N SER A 139 33.46 5.13 -19.56
CA SER A 139 32.15 4.49 -19.48
C SER A 139 32.12 3.51 -18.31
N PHE A 140 30.93 3.13 -17.88
CA PHE A 140 30.79 2.10 -16.84
C PHE A 140 31.44 0.79 -17.28
N GLU A 141 31.27 0.38 -18.55
CA GLU A 141 31.85 -0.82 -19.15
C GLU A 141 33.37 -0.82 -19.11
N GLU A 142 33.99 0.32 -19.48
CA GLU A 142 35.47 0.44 -19.47
C GLU A 142 36.05 0.25 -18.06
N LEU A 143 35.38 0.83 -17.03
CA LEU A 143 35.76 0.59 -15.65
C LEU A 143 35.59 -0.89 -15.26
N ILE A 144 34.48 -1.52 -15.65
CA ILE A 144 34.22 -2.94 -15.32
C ILE A 144 35.26 -3.85 -15.98
N GLN A 145 35.60 -3.61 -17.25
CA GLN A 145 36.65 -4.37 -17.92
C GLN A 145 38.00 -4.21 -17.24
N ALA A 146 38.38 -2.98 -16.91
CA ALA A 146 39.64 -2.73 -16.19
C ALA A 146 39.64 -3.44 -14.80
N ALA A 147 38.54 -3.38 -14.09
CA ALA A 147 38.36 -4.04 -12.81
C ALA A 147 38.43 -5.58 -12.92
N TYR A 148 37.83 -6.15 -13.98
CA TYR A 148 37.92 -7.60 -14.26
C TYR A 148 39.36 -8.04 -14.52
N VAL A 149 40.11 -7.32 -15.35
CA VAL A 149 41.54 -7.57 -15.59
C VAL A 149 42.36 -7.40 -14.32
N GLY A 150 41.96 -6.44 -13.46
CA GLY A 150 42.52 -6.20 -12.13
C GLY A 150 42.08 -7.19 -11.06
N GLN A 151 41.38 -8.27 -11.43
CA GLN A 151 40.91 -9.36 -10.54
C GLN A 151 40.01 -8.86 -9.39
N VAL A 152 39.19 -7.85 -9.65
CA VAL A 152 38.19 -7.36 -8.70
C VAL A 152 36.95 -8.25 -8.75
N SER A 153 36.43 -8.63 -7.58
CA SER A 153 35.15 -9.38 -7.52
C SER A 153 33.97 -8.49 -7.89
N LEU A 154 33.30 -8.85 -9.00
CA LEU A 154 32.16 -8.16 -9.57
C LEU A 154 30.80 -8.77 -9.15
N SER A 155 30.78 -9.57 -8.09
CA SER A 155 29.55 -10.12 -7.51
C SER A 155 29.50 -9.92 -6.00
N SER A 156 28.29 -9.79 -5.48
CA SER A 156 28.05 -9.69 -4.03
C SER A 156 26.67 -10.15 -3.67
N THR A 157 26.51 -10.70 -2.47
CA THR A 157 25.23 -10.81 -1.78
C THR A 157 24.97 -9.56 -0.96
N GLY A 158 23.70 -9.23 -0.76
CA GLY A 158 23.27 -8.22 0.19
C GLY A 158 22.22 -8.80 1.14
N PHE A 159 22.19 -8.30 2.36
CA PHE A 159 21.23 -8.72 3.37
C PHE A 159 20.70 -7.50 4.11
N TYR A 160 19.40 -7.47 4.29
CA TYR A 160 18.75 -6.43 5.07
C TYR A 160 17.79 -7.01 6.11
N ARG A 161 17.80 -6.42 7.28
CA ARG A 161 16.88 -6.67 8.37
C ARG A 161 16.32 -5.35 8.85
N THR A 162 14.98 -5.24 8.92
CA THR A 162 14.32 -4.01 9.40
C THR A 162 14.73 -3.72 10.84
N PRO A 163 15.31 -2.55 11.11
CA PRO A 163 15.76 -2.19 12.45
C PRO A 163 14.62 -1.69 13.33
N LYS A 164 14.89 -1.56 14.64
CA LYS A 164 14.03 -0.88 15.63
C LYS A 164 12.65 -1.51 15.85
N ILE A 165 12.33 -2.66 15.28
CA ILE A 165 11.04 -3.34 15.46
C ILE A 165 11.18 -4.48 16.48
N TYR A 166 10.16 -4.60 17.33
CA TYR A 166 9.99 -5.70 18.27
C TYR A 166 8.52 -5.81 18.67
N TYR A 167 8.05 -7.00 18.95
CA TYR A 167 6.68 -7.21 19.38
C TYR A 167 6.55 -8.45 20.24
N ASP A 168 6.08 -8.25 21.46
CA ASP A 168 5.69 -9.32 22.39
C ASP A 168 4.22 -9.64 22.17
N ARG A 169 3.93 -10.79 21.58
CA ARG A 169 2.56 -11.23 21.28
C ARG A 169 1.75 -11.55 22.52
N ALA A 170 2.40 -12.09 23.58
CA ALA A 170 1.71 -12.48 24.81
C ALA A 170 1.20 -11.26 25.58
N GLN A 171 1.96 -10.17 25.55
CA GLN A 171 1.60 -8.91 26.21
C GLN A 171 0.94 -7.90 25.26
N ALA A 172 0.85 -8.19 23.95
CA ALA A 172 0.41 -7.27 22.91
C ALA A 172 1.15 -5.92 22.97
N ARG A 173 2.45 -5.91 23.27
CA ARG A 173 3.24 -4.71 23.47
C ARG A 173 4.50 -4.71 22.61
N GLY A 174 4.89 -3.50 22.17
CA GLY A 174 6.13 -3.32 21.42
C GLY A 174 6.05 -2.21 20.38
N ARG A 175 7.01 -2.23 19.47
CA ARG A 175 7.04 -1.42 18.26
C ARG A 175 6.97 -2.38 17.06
N PRO A 176 5.77 -2.87 16.69
CA PRO A 176 5.62 -3.87 15.63
C PRO A 176 5.88 -3.32 14.23
N PHE A 177 5.69 -2.00 14.04
CA PHE A 177 5.82 -1.35 12.73
C PHE A 177 7.02 -0.40 12.69
N TYR A 178 7.76 -0.45 11.59
CA TYR A 178 8.92 0.40 11.37
C TYR A 178 8.49 1.85 11.16
N TYR A 179 7.45 2.05 10.36
CA TYR A 179 6.83 3.35 10.11
C TYR A 179 5.34 3.17 9.75
N TYR A 180 4.66 4.29 9.53
CA TYR A 180 3.28 4.32 9.08
C TYR A 180 3.17 5.04 7.74
N ALA A 181 2.36 4.49 6.84
CA ALA A 181 1.85 5.18 5.67
C ALA A 181 0.53 5.90 6.02
N PHE A 182 0.32 7.08 5.47
CA PHE A 182 -0.86 7.90 5.71
C PHE A 182 -1.54 8.25 4.39
N GLY A 183 -2.83 8.45 4.44
CA GLY A 183 -3.59 8.91 3.30
C GLY A 183 -4.98 9.36 3.70
N MET A 184 -5.70 9.93 2.74
CA MET A 184 -7.08 10.36 2.92
C MET A 184 -7.82 10.23 1.60
N ALA A 185 -9.06 9.76 1.63
CA ALA A 185 -9.95 9.71 0.48
C ALA A 185 -11.26 10.41 0.78
N CYS A 186 -11.76 11.15 -0.21
CA CYS A 186 -13.10 11.71 -0.25
C CYS A 186 -13.85 11.07 -1.40
N ALA A 187 -15.02 10.49 -1.14
CA ALA A 187 -15.85 9.82 -2.13
C ALA A 187 -17.23 10.46 -2.21
N GLU A 188 -17.72 10.71 -3.43
CA GLU A 188 -19.08 11.15 -3.72
C GLU A 188 -19.83 10.05 -4.47
N VAL A 189 -20.98 9.63 -3.94
CA VAL A 189 -21.83 8.59 -4.53
C VAL A 189 -23.23 9.12 -4.85
N LEU A 190 -23.91 8.45 -5.78
CA LEU A 190 -25.31 8.63 -6.06
C LEU A 190 -26.03 7.30 -5.83
N VAL A 191 -27.07 7.31 -5.02
CA VAL A 191 -27.88 6.11 -4.67
C VAL A 191 -29.29 6.29 -5.24
N ASP A 192 -29.80 5.27 -5.94
CA ASP A 192 -31.21 5.18 -6.28
C ASP A 192 -31.98 4.49 -5.14
N THR A 193 -32.85 5.25 -4.50
CA THR A 193 -33.63 4.78 -3.35
C THR A 193 -34.80 3.87 -3.71
N LEU A 194 -35.03 3.57 -5.01
CA LEU A 194 -36.04 2.63 -5.49
C LEU A 194 -35.47 1.22 -5.69
N THR A 195 -34.17 1.13 -6.05
CA THR A 195 -33.53 -0.14 -6.41
C THR A 195 -32.41 -0.51 -5.46
N GLY A 196 -31.87 0.46 -4.71
CA GLY A 196 -30.63 0.29 -3.92
C GLY A 196 -29.35 0.36 -4.76
N GLU A 197 -29.45 0.49 -6.08
CA GLU A 197 -28.31 0.69 -6.95
C GLU A 197 -27.60 2.02 -6.63
N TYR A 198 -26.30 2.04 -6.80
CA TYR A 198 -25.50 3.25 -6.59
C TYR A 198 -24.37 3.34 -7.61
N ARG A 199 -23.85 4.55 -7.73
CA ARG A 199 -22.70 4.83 -8.57
C ARG A 199 -21.73 5.74 -7.83
N LEU A 200 -20.44 5.38 -7.84
CA LEU A 200 -19.37 6.27 -7.43
C LEU A 200 -19.19 7.34 -8.52
N LEU A 201 -19.44 8.61 -8.18
CA LEU A 201 -19.33 9.72 -9.11
C LEU A 201 -17.92 10.27 -9.17
N ARG A 202 -17.28 10.41 -7.99
CA ARG A 202 -15.96 11.02 -7.84
C ARG A 202 -15.24 10.44 -6.64
N ALA A 203 -13.92 10.34 -6.75
CA ALA A 203 -13.03 10.11 -5.61
C ALA A 203 -11.78 11.00 -5.72
N ASP A 204 -11.46 11.69 -4.62
CA ASP A 204 -10.23 12.46 -4.45
C ASP A 204 -9.37 11.78 -3.40
N ILE A 205 -8.12 11.48 -3.73
CA ILE A 205 -7.19 10.74 -2.88
C ILE A 205 -5.88 11.52 -2.74
N LEU A 206 -5.42 11.69 -1.50
CA LEU A 206 -4.08 12.17 -1.17
C LEU A 206 -3.36 11.09 -0.38
N HIS A 207 -2.18 10.62 -0.86
CA HIS A 207 -1.46 9.52 -0.23
C HIS A 207 0.04 9.84 -0.03
N ASP A 208 0.57 9.50 1.17
CA ASP A 208 1.98 9.69 1.54
C ASP A 208 2.79 8.43 1.23
N VAL A 209 3.59 8.49 0.18
CA VAL A 209 4.52 7.44 -0.25
C VAL A 209 5.99 7.76 0.11
N GLY A 210 6.21 8.78 0.96
CA GLY A 210 7.55 9.29 1.25
C GLY A 210 8.20 9.88 0.00
N ALA A 211 9.52 9.71 -0.15
CA ALA A 211 10.19 9.98 -1.42
C ALA A 211 9.88 8.84 -2.40
N SER A 212 8.97 9.07 -3.33
CA SER A 212 8.52 8.07 -4.30
C SER A 212 9.70 7.47 -5.08
N LEU A 213 9.79 6.15 -5.14
CA LEU A 213 10.77 5.45 -5.99
C LEU A 213 10.38 5.51 -7.47
N ASN A 214 9.07 5.51 -7.74
CA ASN A 214 8.52 5.61 -9.09
C ASN A 214 7.10 6.18 -8.99
N PRO A 215 6.92 7.48 -9.27
CA PRO A 215 5.61 8.13 -9.12
C PRO A 215 4.49 7.49 -9.95
N ALA A 216 4.78 7.02 -11.16
CA ALA A 216 3.78 6.40 -12.02
C ALA A 216 3.28 5.07 -11.43
N ILE A 217 4.21 4.23 -10.94
CA ILE A 217 3.86 2.97 -10.25
C ILE A 217 3.11 3.27 -8.96
N ASP A 218 3.56 4.26 -8.18
CA ASP A 218 2.93 4.59 -6.89
C ASP A 218 1.50 5.11 -7.07
N ILE A 219 1.24 5.96 -8.06
CA ILE A 219 -0.11 6.41 -8.40
C ILE A 219 -0.98 5.22 -8.80
N GLY A 220 -0.51 4.37 -9.72
CA GLY A 220 -1.25 3.18 -10.15
C GLY A 220 -1.55 2.20 -9.00
N GLN A 221 -0.65 2.09 -8.02
CA GLN A 221 -0.89 1.29 -6.80
C GLN A 221 -1.96 1.91 -5.91
N VAL A 222 -1.99 3.24 -5.77
CA VAL A 222 -3.04 3.93 -5.01
C VAL A 222 -4.39 3.76 -5.67
N GLU A 223 -4.48 3.94 -6.99
CA GLU A 223 -5.71 3.75 -7.77
C GLU A 223 -6.21 2.31 -7.67
N GLY A 224 -5.36 1.33 -7.96
CA GLY A 224 -5.71 -0.08 -7.92
C GLY A 224 -6.10 -0.56 -6.52
N GLY A 225 -5.36 -0.14 -5.49
CA GLY A 225 -5.67 -0.48 -4.10
C GLY A 225 -7.00 0.12 -3.63
N PHE A 226 -7.29 1.37 -3.99
CA PHE A 226 -8.57 2.02 -3.70
C PHE A 226 -9.75 1.25 -4.33
N VAL A 227 -9.65 0.90 -5.62
CA VAL A 227 -10.70 0.16 -6.33
C VAL A 227 -10.91 -1.23 -5.73
N GLN A 228 -9.83 -1.92 -5.36
CA GLN A 228 -9.91 -3.22 -4.68
C GLN A 228 -10.59 -3.08 -3.32
N GLY A 229 -10.18 -2.11 -2.50
CA GLY A 229 -10.82 -1.86 -1.19
C GLY A 229 -12.28 -1.47 -1.31
N MET A 230 -12.64 -0.69 -2.33
CA MET A 230 -14.02 -0.40 -2.67
C MET A 230 -14.81 -1.68 -2.98
N GLY A 231 -14.26 -2.57 -3.80
CA GLY A 231 -14.88 -3.83 -4.17
C GLY A 231 -15.24 -4.69 -2.95
N TRP A 232 -14.35 -4.84 -2.00
CA TRP A 232 -14.57 -5.60 -0.77
C TRP A 232 -15.76 -5.08 0.05
N LEU A 233 -16.02 -3.79 -0.03
CA LEU A 233 -17.06 -3.13 0.76
C LEU A 233 -18.37 -2.92 0.00
N THR A 234 -18.41 -3.29 -1.29
CA THR A 234 -19.53 -3.01 -2.17
C THR A 234 -20.06 -4.22 -2.94
N SER A 235 -19.29 -4.73 -3.91
CA SER A 235 -19.75 -5.76 -4.86
C SER A 235 -19.26 -7.16 -4.56
N GLU A 236 -18.16 -7.30 -3.83
CA GLU A 236 -17.52 -8.58 -3.55
C GLU A 236 -18.19 -9.26 -2.36
N GLU A 237 -19.08 -10.20 -2.61
CA GLU A 237 -19.82 -10.91 -1.59
C GLU A 237 -19.45 -12.39 -1.56
N LEU A 238 -19.17 -12.89 -0.36
CA LEU A 238 -18.97 -14.31 -0.10
C LEU A 238 -20.29 -14.93 0.36
N VAL A 239 -20.78 -15.93 -0.39
CA VAL A 239 -22.02 -16.62 -0.09
C VAL A 239 -21.75 -18.10 0.15
N TRP A 240 -22.20 -18.62 1.28
CA TRP A 240 -22.13 -20.04 1.65
C TRP A 240 -23.52 -20.65 1.70
N ASP A 241 -23.61 -21.92 1.39
CA ASP A 241 -24.83 -22.69 1.62
C ASP A 241 -24.94 -23.13 3.11
N ASP A 242 -26.06 -23.76 3.44
CA ASP A 242 -26.33 -24.26 4.79
C ASP A 242 -25.34 -25.37 5.26
N GLN A 243 -24.55 -25.93 4.35
CA GLN A 243 -23.53 -26.92 4.64
C GLN A 243 -22.12 -26.30 4.74
N GLY A 244 -22.01 -24.98 4.67
CA GLY A 244 -20.74 -24.24 4.73
C GLY A 244 -19.90 -24.32 3.45
N ARG A 245 -20.50 -24.68 2.31
CA ARG A 245 -19.78 -24.68 1.02
C ARG A 245 -19.87 -23.28 0.40
N LEU A 246 -18.73 -22.76 -0.03
CA LEU A 246 -18.67 -21.47 -0.72
C LEU A 246 -19.30 -21.58 -2.11
N LEU A 247 -20.29 -20.73 -2.41
CA LEU A 247 -20.98 -20.67 -3.70
C LEU A 247 -20.33 -19.68 -4.66
N THR A 248 -19.71 -18.61 -4.16
CA THR A 248 -19.04 -17.58 -4.94
C THR A 248 -17.56 -17.94 -5.17
N THR A 249 -17.33 -18.98 -5.99
CA THR A 249 -16.02 -19.61 -6.15
C THR A 249 -15.18 -19.09 -7.32
N GLY A 250 -15.69 -18.17 -8.13
CA GLY A 250 -14.98 -17.69 -9.31
C GLY A 250 -15.56 -16.39 -9.89
N PRO A 251 -14.94 -15.84 -10.94
CA PRO A 251 -15.30 -14.52 -11.50
C PRO A 251 -16.75 -14.38 -11.96
N ALA A 252 -17.40 -15.49 -12.25
CA ALA A 252 -18.82 -15.52 -12.65
C ALA A 252 -19.77 -15.18 -11.48
N SER A 253 -19.38 -15.51 -10.26
CA SER A 253 -20.22 -15.37 -9.05
C SER A 253 -19.61 -14.39 -8.01
N TYR A 254 -18.28 -14.33 -7.88
CA TYR A 254 -17.59 -13.35 -7.05
C TYR A 254 -17.26 -12.10 -7.86
N LYS A 255 -17.96 -11.01 -7.61
CA LYS A 255 -17.98 -9.81 -8.46
C LYS A 255 -16.94 -8.78 -8.04
N ILE A 256 -15.72 -8.91 -8.52
CA ILE A 256 -14.71 -7.85 -8.40
C ILE A 256 -15.12 -6.62 -9.24
N PRO A 257 -14.72 -5.40 -8.85
CA PRO A 257 -14.98 -4.21 -9.64
C PRO A 257 -14.45 -4.31 -11.07
N THR A 258 -15.22 -3.81 -12.00
CA THR A 258 -14.84 -3.67 -13.41
C THR A 258 -14.41 -2.23 -13.72
N VAL A 259 -13.94 -1.98 -14.94
CA VAL A 259 -13.63 -0.62 -15.41
C VAL A 259 -14.84 0.31 -15.34
N ALA A 260 -16.07 -0.23 -15.47
CA ALA A 260 -17.30 0.55 -15.38
C ALA A 260 -17.64 1.01 -13.96
N ASP A 261 -17.07 0.38 -12.94
CA ASP A 261 -17.28 0.72 -11.53
C ASP A 261 -16.31 1.82 -11.05
N VAL A 262 -15.24 2.06 -11.80
CA VAL A 262 -14.29 3.15 -11.53
C VAL A 262 -14.94 4.49 -11.88
N PRO A 263 -14.89 5.50 -10.99
CA PRO A 263 -15.51 6.79 -11.31
C PRO A 263 -14.75 7.49 -12.45
N ALA A 264 -15.48 8.18 -13.32
CA ALA A 264 -14.88 8.96 -14.40
C ALA A 264 -13.99 10.11 -13.85
N ASP A 265 -14.27 10.59 -12.64
CA ASP A 265 -13.50 11.61 -11.93
C ASP A 265 -12.75 10.97 -10.75
N LEU A 266 -11.65 10.27 -11.04
CA LEU A 266 -10.72 9.72 -10.05
C LEU A 266 -9.47 10.60 -10.01
N ARG A 267 -9.21 11.23 -8.87
CA ARG A 267 -8.10 12.14 -8.69
C ARG A 267 -7.18 11.64 -7.59
N VAL A 268 -5.98 11.22 -7.98
CA VAL A 268 -4.95 10.76 -7.06
C VAL A 268 -3.78 11.74 -7.06
N LYS A 269 -3.37 12.16 -5.86
CA LYS A 269 -2.14 12.94 -5.66
C LYS A 269 -1.28 12.30 -4.59
N LEU A 270 0.02 12.28 -4.82
CA LEU A 270 1.01 11.92 -3.82
C LEU A 270 1.36 13.17 -3.00
N VAL A 271 1.63 12.97 -1.70
CA VAL A 271 2.10 14.08 -0.85
C VAL A 271 3.50 14.47 -1.30
N GLU A 272 3.66 15.73 -1.70
CA GLU A 272 4.92 16.27 -2.19
C GLU A 272 5.86 16.68 -1.04
N ASN A 273 7.16 16.70 -1.32
CA ASN A 273 8.22 17.15 -0.41
C ASN A 273 8.21 16.47 0.96
N ARG A 274 7.71 15.23 1.01
CA ARG A 274 7.68 14.41 2.22
C ARG A 274 8.64 13.22 2.05
N ARG A 275 9.52 13.03 3.04
CA ARG A 275 10.41 11.87 3.10
C ARG A 275 10.02 11.00 4.28
N ASN A 276 10.25 9.70 4.17
CA ASN A 276 10.13 8.83 5.34
C ASN A 276 11.17 9.27 6.39
N PRO A 277 10.77 9.50 7.65
CA PRO A 277 11.73 9.80 8.71
C PRO A 277 12.67 8.63 9.04
N GLU A 278 12.22 7.39 8.76
CA GLU A 278 13.05 6.20 8.94
C GLU A 278 13.94 5.97 7.71
N ASP A 279 15.07 5.29 7.93
CA ASP A 279 16.01 4.95 6.86
C ASP A 279 15.51 3.75 6.04
N THR A 280 14.45 3.97 5.26
CA THR A 280 14.00 3.06 4.22
C THR A 280 14.81 3.26 2.93
N VAL A 281 14.53 2.46 1.88
CA VAL A 281 15.21 2.65 0.60
C VAL A 281 14.88 4.03 0.05
N PHE A 282 15.88 4.89 -0.05
CA PHE A 282 15.77 6.32 -0.46
C PHE A 282 14.67 7.11 0.26
N HIS A 283 14.31 6.74 1.49
CA HIS A 283 13.25 7.36 2.29
C HIS A 283 11.85 7.27 1.66
N SER A 284 11.59 6.23 0.88
CA SER A 284 10.26 5.90 0.38
C SER A 284 9.38 5.30 1.47
N LYS A 285 8.08 5.20 1.19
CA LYS A 285 7.11 4.45 1.98
C LYS A 285 6.40 3.42 1.11
N ALA A 286 5.97 2.34 1.74
CA ALA A 286 5.16 1.31 1.11
C ALA A 286 3.81 1.83 0.63
N VAL A 287 3.31 1.31 -0.48
CA VAL A 287 2.09 1.74 -1.15
C VAL A 287 1.19 0.57 -1.59
N GLY A 288 1.50 -0.66 -1.16
CA GLY A 288 0.70 -1.84 -1.54
C GLY A 288 -0.67 -1.86 -0.85
N GLU A 289 -0.71 -2.13 0.45
CA GLU A 289 -1.96 -2.32 1.21
C GLU A 289 -2.60 -1.03 1.75
N PRO A 290 -1.86 0.04 2.13
CA PRO A 290 -2.49 1.21 2.72
C PRO A 290 -3.63 1.82 1.89
N PRO A 291 -3.58 1.86 0.55
CA PRO A 291 -4.66 2.37 -0.29
C PRO A 291 -5.97 1.58 -0.20
N PHE A 292 -5.95 0.29 0.19
CA PHE A 292 -7.17 -0.51 0.35
C PHE A 292 -8.14 0.13 1.35
N MET A 293 -7.62 0.65 2.45
CA MET A 293 -8.42 1.26 3.50
C MET A 293 -9.12 2.54 3.04
N LEU A 294 -8.66 3.16 1.97
CA LEU A 294 -9.28 4.35 1.38
C LEU A 294 -10.63 4.04 0.72
N GLY A 295 -10.88 2.78 0.30
CA GLY A 295 -12.17 2.31 -0.20
C GLY A 295 -13.31 2.43 0.82
N ILE A 296 -13.01 2.52 2.13
CA ILE A 296 -13.99 2.76 3.20
C ILE A 296 -14.78 4.04 2.95
N ALA A 297 -14.20 5.06 2.31
CA ALA A 297 -14.88 6.30 1.97
C ALA A 297 -16.12 6.06 1.11
N VAL A 298 -16.09 5.09 0.19
CA VAL A 298 -17.22 4.78 -0.67
C VAL A 298 -18.38 4.18 0.13
N TRP A 299 -18.09 3.21 0.99
CA TRP A 299 -19.09 2.61 1.88
C TRP A 299 -19.71 3.64 2.83
N CYS A 300 -18.90 4.52 3.40
CA CYS A 300 -19.38 5.61 4.24
C CYS A 300 -20.24 6.60 3.46
N ALA A 301 -19.89 6.93 2.21
CA ALA A 301 -20.67 7.81 1.36
C ALA A 301 -22.03 7.21 0.98
N ILE A 302 -22.11 5.89 0.77
CA ILE A 302 -23.39 5.19 0.57
C ILE A 302 -24.27 5.32 1.81
N LYS A 303 -23.70 5.12 3.00
CA LYS A 303 -24.44 5.31 4.27
C LYS A 303 -24.87 6.75 4.46
N ASP A 304 -24.06 7.71 4.11
CA ASP A 304 -24.37 9.15 4.16
C ASP A 304 -25.57 9.49 3.25
N ALA A 305 -25.56 8.99 2.01
CA ALA A 305 -26.69 9.16 1.09
C ALA A 305 -28.00 8.61 1.66
N VAL A 306 -27.96 7.43 2.29
CA VAL A 306 -29.16 6.81 2.89
C VAL A 306 -29.57 7.50 4.19
N ALA A 307 -28.64 7.98 5.02
CA ALA A 307 -28.92 8.75 6.21
C ALA A 307 -29.67 10.08 5.92
N SER A 308 -29.41 10.67 4.73
CA SER A 308 -30.12 11.88 4.29
C SER A 308 -31.63 11.72 4.15
N LEU A 309 -32.16 10.49 4.08
CA LEU A 309 -33.59 10.20 4.03
C LEU A 309 -34.30 10.53 5.35
N ALA A 310 -33.57 10.55 6.45
CA ALA A 310 -34.08 10.92 7.78
C ALA A 310 -33.39 12.19 8.33
N ASP A 311 -32.99 13.12 7.45
CA ASP A 311 -32.32 14.37 7.80
C ASP A 311 -31.11 14.14 8.73
N TYR A 312 -30.37 13.02 8.54
CA TYR A 312 -29.21 12.59 9.36
C TYR A 312 -29.50 12.34 10.85
N ARG A 313 -30.79 12.24 11.24
CA ARG A 313 -31.17 11.96 12.62
C ARG A 313 -31.02 10.49 13.00
N LEU A 314 -30.96 9.63 12.00
CA LEU A 314 -30.83 8.17 12.15
C LEU A 314 -29.67 7.66 11.32
N GLN A 315 -29.06 6.56 11.77
CA GLN A 315 -27.99 5.89 11.02
C GLN A 315 -28.54 4.64 10.32
N PRO A 316 -28.27 4.46 9.02
CA PRO A 316 -28.72 3.26 8.31
C PRO A 316 -27.91 2.03 8.72
N ALA A 317 -28.59 0.92 8.96
CA ALA A 317 -27.96 -0.38 9.19
C ALA A 317 -27.64 -1.03 7.83
N ILE A 318 -26.51 -0.67 7.25
CA ILE A 318 -25.99 -1.25 6.00
C ILE A 318 -24.65 -1.89 6.32
N ASP A 319 -24.62 -3.22 6.29
CA ASP A 319 -23.39 -3.99 6.50
C ASP A 319 -22.55 -4.04 5.21
N ALA A 320 -21.25 -4.28 5.38
CA ALA A 320 -20.37 -4.56 4.26
C ALA A 320 -20.47 -6.05 3.85
N PRO A 321 -20.41 -6.36 2.55
CA PRO A 321 -20.45 -5.46 1.42
C PRO A 321 -21.82 -4.81 1.25
N ALA A 322 -21.84 -3.50 0.90
CA ALA A 322 -23.07 -2.76 0.63
C ALA A 322 -23.60 -3.11 -0.76
N THR A 323 -24.07 -4.34 -0.93
CA THR A 323 -24.73 -4.76 -2.18
C THR A 323 -25.98 -3.93 -2.44
N PRO A 324 -26.46 -3.79 -3.70
CA PRO A 324 -27.70 -3.06 -4.00
C PRO A 324 -28.88 -3.54 -3.15
N GLU A 325 -28.98 -4.84 -2.89
CA GLU A 325 -30.03 -5.40 -2.03
C GLU A 325 -29.92 -4.87 -0.59
N ARG A 326 -28.72 -4.89 0.03
CA ARG A 326 -28.51 -4.35 1.39
C ARG A 326 -28.78 -2.86 1.47
N VAL A 327 -28.39 -2.12 0.43
CA VAL A 327 -28.69 -0.68 0.34
C VAL A 327 -30.20 -0.46 0.24
N PHE A 328 -30.92 -1.23 -0.58
CA PHE A 328 -32.37 -1.16 -0.71
C PHE A 328 -33.08 -1.38 0.63
N TRP A 329 -32.71 -2.44 1.34
CA TRP A 329 -33.31 -2.71 2.65
C TRP A 329 -32.96 -1.65 3.71
N GLY A 330 -31.73 -1.10 3.65
CA GLY A 330 -31.34 0.03 4.47
C GLY A 330 -32.18 1.28 4.18
N VAL A 331 -32.49 1.55 2.91
CA VAL A 331 -33.38 2.65 2.50
C VAL A 331 -34.81 2.44 3.02
N GLU A 332 -35.37 1.23 2.87
CA GLU A 332 -36.73 0.93 3.35
C GLU A 332 -36.83 1.02 4.89
N GLN A 333 -35.81 0.55 5.59
CA GLN A 333 -35.75 0.70 7.05
C GLN A 333 -35.73 2.19 7.46
N MET A 334 -34.92 3.01 6.79
CA MET A 334 -34.84 4.44 7.09
C MET A 334 -36.15 5.17 6.83
N LYS A 335 -36.83 4.87 5.72
CA LYS A 335 -38.16 5.44 5.43
C LYS A 335 -39.18 5.11 6.52
N LYS A 336 -39.21 3.85 6.97
CA LYS A 336 -40.10 3.39 8.03
C LYS A 336 -39.81 4.09 9.36
N LEU A 337 -38.56 4.07 9.81
CA LEU A 337 -38.16 4.71 11.07
C LEU A 337 -38.43 6.22 11.06
N HIS A 338 -38.17 6.90 9.93
CA HIS A 338 -38.45 8.32 9.81
C HIS A 338 -39.96 8.64 9.92
N GLN A 339 -40.84 7.81 9.37
CA GLN A 339 -42.29 7.94 9.52
C GLN A 339 -42.74 7.72 10.97
N ASP A 340 -42.18 6.72 11.67
CA ASP A 340 -42.53 6.40 13.03
C ASP A 340 -42.10 7.53 14.00
N VAL A 341 -40.91 8.11 13.81
CA VAL A 341 -40.45 9.28 14.59
C VAL A 341 -41.33 10.51 14.32
N GLY A 342 -41.81 10.71 13.08
CA GLY A 342 -42.75 11.79 12.75
C GLY A 342 -44.13 11.63 13.34
N ARG A 343 -44.56 10.41 13.70
CA ARG A 343 -45.85 10.12 14.33
C ARG A 343 -45.84 10.34 15.85
N VAL A 344 -44.67 10.49 16.49
CA VAL A 344 -44.51 10.67 17.95
C VAL A 344 -44.51 12.15 18.38
N GLN A 345 -44.99 13.09 17.55
CA GLN A 345 -45.27 14.47 17.97
C GLN A 345 -46.64 14.92 17.46
N PRO A 346 -47.47 15.66 18.23
CA PRO A 346 -47.33 15.98 19.66
C PRO A 346 -48.57 15.58 20.49
N ALA A 347 -48.41 15.07 21.67
CA ALA A 347 -49.42 15.14 22.72
C ALA A 347 -49.06 16.31 23.65
N GLY A 348 -49.89 17.37 23.61
CA GLY A 348 -50.19 18.21 24.74
C GLY A 348 -49.09 19.04 25.40
N GLN A 349 -49.18 20.33 25.21
CA GLN A 349 -48.78 21.30 26.23
C GLN A 349 -49.43 20.93 27.59
N GLY A 350 -48.59 20.68 28.61
CA GLY A 350 -49.08 20.38 29.97
C GLY A 350 -47.92 20.20 30.93
N GLN A 351 -47.59 21.33 31.64
CA GLN A 351 -47.01 21.44 32.97
C GLN A 351 -45.79 20.61 33.40
N GLY A 352 -44.79 21.32 33.76
CA GLY A 352 -43.62 21.14 34.59
C GLY A 352 -43.41 19.84 35.36
N ALA A 353 -42.28 19.21 35.11
CA ALA A 353 -41.56 18.41 36.09
C ALA A 353 -40.07 18.46 35.78
N THR A 354 -39.29 18.75 36.80
CA THR A 354 -37.83 18.81 36.84
C THR A 354 -37.16 17.50 36.43
N PRO A 355 -35.99 17.53 35.82
CA PRO A 355 -35.28 16.32 35.47
C PRO A 355 -34.41 15.84 36.64
N ASN A 356 -34.61 14.61 37.04
CA ASN A 356 -33.63 13.88 37.85
C ASN A 356 -33.48 12.46 37.30
N GLY A 357 -32.26 12.01 37.14
CA GLY A 357 -31.93 10.59 37.04
C GLY A 357 -31.29 10.17 35.74
N GLY A 358 -29.96 10.13 35.72
CA GLY A 358 -29.18 9.49 34.71
C GLY A 358 -29.45 7.98 34.57
N LEU A 359 -29.44 7.50 33.36
CA LEU A 359 -29.38 6.07 33.05
C LEU A 359 -28.18 5.80 32.17
N HIS A 360 -27.16 5.21 32.76
CA HIS A 360 -26.13 4.48 32.03
C HIS A 360 -26.66 3.08 31.71
N PRO A 361 -26.46 2.55 30.50
CA PRO A 361 -26.73 1.14 30.22
C PRO A 361 -25.65 0.26 30.86
N PRO A 362 -26.02 -0.90 31.41
CA PRO A 362 -25.05 -1.81 32.02
C PRO A 362 -24.26 -2.56 30.96
N TYR A 363 -22.94 -2.56 31.13
CA TYR A 363 -22.03 -3.51 30.49
C TYR A 363 -22.12 -4.84 31.23
N GLU A 364 -22.71 -5.86 30.65
CA GLU A 364 -22.58 -7.22 31.15
C GLU A 364 -21.24 -7.82 30.73
N SER A 365 -20.40 -8.10 31.72
CA SER A 365 -19.20 -8.91 31.63
C SER A 365 -19.60 -10.39 31.62
N GLY A 366 -19.56 -11.02 30.46
CA GLY A 366 -19.65 -12.48 30.31
C GLY A 366 -18.25 -13.10 30.36
N SER A 367 -17.91 -13.70 31.49
CA SER A 367 -16.83 -14.66 31.65
C SER A 367 -17.26 -16.01 31.06
N HIS A 368 -16.52 -16.60 30.14
CA HIS A 368 -16.34 -18.06 30.08
C HIS A 368 -15.11 -18.47 29.24
N ALA A 369 -14.27 -19.26 29.93
CA ALA A 369 -13.28 -20.27 29.55
C ALA A 369 -12.35 -20.00 28.34
#